data_325fd266be145da9dc6916c66bc1812c
#
_entry.id   325fd266be145da9dc6916c66bc1812c
#
_cell.length_a   1.000
_cell.length_b   1.000
_cell.length_c   1.000
_cell.angle_alpha   90.00
_cell.angle_beta   90.00
_cell.angle_gamma   90.00
#
_symmetry.space_group_name_H-M   'P 1'
#
loop_
_entity.id
_entity.type
_entity.pdbx_description
1 polymer ?
#
loop_
_entity_poly.entity_id
_entity_poly.type
_entity_poly.pdbx_seq_one_letter_code
_entity_poly.pdbx_strand_id
1 'polypeptide(L)'
;MKKKLIVFHPAIAPYRVDFFNSIDEIFDAKFYFEFDNALEQTFDQKRLQEYLSFIPKYLSPGFLGIKNLRFDVLSILWKNKADVVFISEYNLLGLLVCLFKILVNWRLKIVTVCDDNVKMAQNASWVKRIMRYVMLHILSAVILADPKSMEWYGTSLKYKAKYCYFPIIQSDAIFRERLKQASSFICIFNKEV
;
A
#
# COMPACT_ATOMS: atom_id res chain seq x y z
N MET A 1 -23.54 3.64 7.31
CA MET A 1 -22.67 4.39 6.36
C MET A 1 -21.27 3.78 6.39
N LYS A 2 -20.71 3.46 5.23
CA LYS A 2 -19.29 3.05 5.13
C LYS A 2 -18.38 4.23 5.53
N LYS A 3 -17.25 3.94 6.20
CA LYS A 3 -16.24 4.97 6.51
C LYS A 3 -15.49 5.36 5.25
N LYS A 4 -15.17 6.65 5.13
CA LYS A 4 -14.39 7.18 4.01
C LYS A 4 -12.92 6.85 4.18
N LEU A 5 -12.36 6.14 3.22
CA LEU A 5 -10.97 5.73 3.21
C LEU A 5 -10.25 6.28 1.98
N ILE A 6 -9.04 6.78 2.17
CA ILE A 6 -8.12 7.08 1.08
C ILE A 6 -6.93 6.13 1.20
N VAL A 7 -6.56 5.52 0.09
CA VAL A 7 -5.38 4.67 -0.04
C VAL A 7 -4.36 5.36 -0.91
N PHE A 8 -3.15 5.57 -0.39
CA PHE A 8 -1.98 5.98 -1.15
C PHE A 8 -1.01 4.81 -1.22
N HIS A 9 -0.69 4.34 -2.43
CA HIS A 9 0.17 3.18 -2.63
C HIS A 9 1.12 3.40 -3.82
N PRO A 10 2.34 2.84 -3.82
CA PRO A 10 3.29 3.05 -4.91
C PRO A 10 2.73 2.66 -6.28
N ALA A 11 2.30 1.42 -6.46
CA ALA A 11 1.78 0.92 -7.72
C ALA A 11 0.84 -0.27 -7.51
N ILE A 12 0.08 -0.64 -8.53
CA ILE A 12 -0.76 -1.84 -8.51
C ILE A 12 0.14 -3.04 -8.78
N ALA A 13 0.15 -3.98 -7.84
CA ALA A 13 0.86 -5.26 -7.97
C ALA A 13 -0.14 -6.43 -7.93
N PRO A 14 0.12 -7.54 -8.64
CA PRO A 14 -0.82 -8.67 -8.73
C PRO A 14 -1.27 -9.20 -7.36
N TYR A 15 -0.35 -9.28 -6.42
CA TYR A 15 -0.60 -9.78 -5.06
C TYR A 15 -1.33 -8.78 -4.15
N ARG A 16 -1.65 -7.59 -4.66
CA ARG A 16 -2.40 -6.54 -3.92
C ARG A 16 -3.81 -6.32 -4.44
N VAL A 17 -4.17 -6.91 -5.58
CA VAL A 17 -5.49 -6.73 -6.20
C VAL A 17 -6.61 -7.15 -5.25
N ASP A 18 -6.52 -8.35 -4.68
CA ASP A 18 -7.54 -8.86 -3.75
C ASP A 18 -7.63 -8.02 -2.47
N PHE A 19 -6.50 -7.54 -1.98
CA PHE A 19 -6.44 -6.64 -0.83
C PHE A 19 -7.17 -5.32 -1.12
N PHE A 20 -6.93 -4.71 -2.28
CA PHE A 20 -7.60 -3.46 -2.65
C PHE A 20 -9.10 -3.67 -2.89
N ASN A 21 -9.51 -4.75 -3.56
CA ASN A 21 -10.92 -5.09 -3.79
C ASN A 21 -11.66 -5.31 -2.47
N SER A 22 -11.04 -6.02 -1.51
CA SER A 22 -11.63 -6.20 -0.17
C SER A 22 -11.79 -4.88 0.57
N ILE A 23 -10.86 -3.94 0.41
CA ILE A 23 -10.98 -2.60 0.98
C ILE A 23 -12.15 -1.85 0.35
N ASP A 24 -12.30 -1.90 -0.97
CA ASP A 24 -13.38 -1.22 -1.70
C ASP A 24 -14.76 -1.76 -1.32
N GLU A 25 -14.85 -3.07 -1.08
CA GLU A 25 -16.07 -3.71 -0.60
C GLU A 25 -16.50 -3.19 0.79
N ILE A 26 -15.54 -3.01 1.71
CA ILE A 26 -15.83 -2.68 3.12
C ILE A 26 -15.97 -1.18 3.35
N PHE A 27 -15.20 -0.34 2.63
CA PHE A 27 -15.11 1.10 2.82
C PHE A 27 -15.71 1.88 1.63
N ASP A 28 -16.01 3.16 1.83
CA ASP A 28 -16.12 4.16 0.75
C ASP A 28 -14.70 4.62 0.40
N ALA A 29 -14.03 3.82 -0.44
CA ALA A 29 -12.60 3.93 -0.66
C ALA A 29 -12.25 4.69 -1.93
N LYS A 30 -11.14 5.45 -1.89
CA LYS A 30 -10.53 6.07 -3.07
C LYS A 30 -9.05 5.71 -3.11
N PHE A 31 -8.63 5.19 -4.25
CA PHE A 31 -7.27 4.68 -4.44
C PHE A 31 -6.46 5.62 -5.31
N TYR A 32 -5.28 5.99 -4.83
CA TYR A 32 -4.33 6.85 -5.51
C TYR A 32 -2.96 6.17 -5.55
N PHE A 33 -2.41 6.02 -6.75
CA PHE A 33 -1.13 5.37 -6.97
C PHE A 33 -0.06 6.40 -7.36
N GLU A 34 1.17 6.18 -6.87
CA GLU A 34 2.29 7.07 -7.14
C GLU A 34 2.83 6.86 -8.56
N PHE A 35 2.79 5.63 -9.05
CA PHE A 35 3.37 5.24 -10.34
C PHE A 35 2.42 4.33 -11.11
N ASP A 36 2.50 4.40 -12.43
CA ASP A 36 1.77 3.49 -13.32
C ASP A 36 2.26 2.06 -13.16
N ASN A 37 3.55 1.86 -12.81
CA ASN A 37 4.14 0.55 -12.60
C ASN A 37 5.18 0.58 -11.47
N ALA A 38 5.46 -0.58 -10.89
CA ALA A 38 6.52 -0.71 -9.89
C ALA A 38 7.89 -0.42 -10.53
N LEU A 39 8.76 0.30 -9.80
CA LEU A 39 10.02 0.82 -10.32
C LEU A 39 10.98 -0.27 -10.82
N GLU A 40 10.90 -1.48 -10.25
CA GLU A 40 11.79 -2.61 -10.56
C GLU A 40 11.04 -3.81 -11.17
N GLN A 41 9.71 -3.71 -11.32
CA GLN A 41 8.87 -4.79 -11.81
C GLN A 41 7.86 -4.23 -12.80
N THR A 42 7.91 -4.72 -14.03
CA THR A 42 6.93 -4.37 -15.06
C THR A 42 5.79 -5.39 -15.05
N PHE A 43 4.61 -4.95 -14.61
CA PHE A 43 3.39 -5.73 -14.71
C PHE A 43 2.52 -5.21 -15.85
N ASP A 44 1.74 -6.09 -16.46
CA ASP A 44 0.68 -5.68 -17.41
C ASP A 44 -0.43 -4.94 -16.64
N GLN A 45 -0.29 -3.62 -16.57
CA GLN A 45 -1.22 -2.76 -15.82
C GLN A 45 -2.62 -2.76 -16.41
N LYS A 46 -2.77 -2.91 -17.73
CA LYS A 46 -4.10 -2.98 -18.36
C LYS A 46 -4.85 -4.20 -17.85
N ARG A 47 -4.19 -5.35 -17.87
CA ARG A 47 -4.75 -6.60 -17.38
C ARG A 47 -5.03 -6.55 -15.87
N LEU A 48 -4.16 -5.95 -15.07
CA LEU A 48 -4.39 -5.81 -13.63
C LEU A 48 -5.61 -4.94 -13.32
N GLN A 49 -5.83 -3.88 -14.09
CA GLN A 49 -6.98 -2.99 -13.91
C GLN A 49 -8.32 -3.68 -14.21
N GLU A 50 -8.35 -4.70 -15.08
CA GLU A 50 -9.55 -5.51 -15.35
C GLU A 50 -10.03 -6.31 -14.13
N TYR A 51 -9.13 -6.61 -13.19
CA TYR A 51 -9.46 -7.33 -11.96
C TYR A 51 -9.80 -6.42 -10.77
N LEU A 52 -9.71 -5.08 -10.93
CA LEU A 52 -10.06 -4.14 -9.86
C LEU A 52 -11.56 -3.85 -9.84
N SER A 53 -12.13 -3.76 -8.65
CA SER A 53 -13.54 -3.33 -8.43
C SER A 53 -13.73 -1.81 -8.53
N PHE A 54 -12.63 -1.05 -8.69
CA PHE A 54 -12.62 0.42 -8.71
C PHE A 54 -11.74 0.95 -9.83
N ILE A 55 -11.89 2.26 -10.13
CA ILE A 55 -11.03 2.95 -11.12
C ILE A 55 -9.82 3.55 -10.38
N PRO A 56 -8.59 3.12 -10.69
CA PRO A 56 -7.38 3.66 -10.09
C PRO A 56 -7.15 5.11 -10.51
N LYS A 57 -6.65 5.93 -9.59
CA LYS A 57 -6.22 7.30 -9.85
C LYS A 57 -4.73 7.41 -9.61
N TYR A 58 -4.08 8.27 -10.38
CA TYR A 58 -2.65 8.47 -10.27
C TYR A 58 -2.34 9.86 -9.71
N LEU A 59 -1.32 9.92 -8.87
CA LEU A 59 -0.82 11.17 -8.32
C LEU A 59 0.05 11.89 -9.33
N SER A 60 0.13 13.21 -9.22
CA SER A 60 1.07 14.01 -10.02
C SER A 60 2.51 13.55 -9.81
N PRO A 61 3.43 13.77 -10.77
CA PRO A 61 4.85 13.47 -10.57
C PRO A 61 5.42 14.11 -9.31
N GLY A 62 6.42 13.47 -8.72
CA GLY A 62 7.08 13.99 -7.52
C GLY A 62 7.71 15.36 -7.73
N PHE A 63 7.61 16.23 -6.72
CA PHE A 63 8.11 17.60 -6.76
C PHE A 63 9.64 17.64 -6.88
N LEU A 64 10.18 18.42 -7.80
CA LEU A 64 11.62 18.55 -8.09
C LEU A 64 12.34 17.20 -8.31
N GLY A 65 11.65 16.21 -8.90
CA GLY A 65 12.21 14.89 -9.14
C GLY A 65 12.27 13.96 -7.92
N ILE A 66 11.82 14.42 -6.76
CA ILE A 66 11.76 13.59 -5.54
C ILE A 66 10.49 12.74 -5.59
N LYS A 67 10.64 11.45 -5.94
CA LYS A 67 9.55 10.52 -6.31
C LYS A 67 8.36 10.51 -5.35
N ASN A 68 8.61 10.53 -4.04
CA ASN A 68 7.57 10.40 -3.01
C ASN A 68 7.16 11.75 -2.38
N LEU A 69 7.68 12.89 -2.88
CA LEU A 69 7.27 14.22 -2.43
C LEU A 69 6.16 14.76 -3.35
N ARG A 70 4.90 14.51 -2.99
CA ARG A 70 3.72 14.80 -3.82
C ARG A 70 2.73 15.65 -3.07
N PHE A 71 2.70 16.94 -3.36
CA PHE A 71 1.86 17.90 -2.63
C PHE A 71 0.37 17.81 -2.94
N ASP A 72 -0.01 17.19 -4.06
CA ASP A 72 -1.42 16.93 -4.41
C ASP A 72 -2.14 16.06 -3.35
N VAL A 73 -1.40 15.25 -2.60
CA VAL A 73 -1.91 14.50 -1.43
C VAL A 73 -2.65 15.41 -0.45
N LEU A 74 -2.12 16.61 -0.17
CA LEU A 74 -2.74 17.54 0.77
C LEU A 74 -4.09 18.05 0.25
N SER A 75 -4.19 18.36 -1.04
CA SER A 75 -5.45 18.79 -1.68
C SER A 75 -6.47 17.66 -1.75
N ILE A 76 -6.01 16.42 -1.98
CA ILE A 76 -6.86 15.23 -2.00
C ILE A 76 -7.46 15.00 -0.60
N LEU A 77 -6.66 15.07 0.44
CA LEU A 77 -7.10 14.91 1.83
C LEU A 77 -8.10 15.98 2.23
N TRP A 78 -7.83 17.24 1.87
CA TRP A 78 -8.71 18.37 2.15
C TRP A 78 -10.09 18.22 1.51
N LYS A 79 -10.12 17.87 0.21
CA LYS A 79 -11.37 17.76 -0.57
C LYS A 79 -12.22 16.56 -0.15
N ASN A 80 -11.61 15.43 0.20
CA ASN A 80 -12.36 14.19 0.43
C ASN A 80 -12.80 13.97 1.88
N LYS A 81 -12.24 14.72 2.84
CA LYS A 81 -12.58 14.61 4.28
C LYS A 81 -12.60 13.15 4.75
N ALA A 82 -11.49 12.44 4.53
CA ALA A 82 -11.36 11.03 4.88
C ALA A 82 -11.40 10.81 6.40
N ASP A 83 -11.99 9.71 6.83
CA ASP A 83 -11.93 9.23 8.23
C ASP A 83 -10.62 8.48 8.48
N VAL A 84 -10.18 7.73 7.47
CA VAL A 84 -8.99 6.87 7.52
C VAL A 84 -8.15 7.09 6.27
N VAL A 85 -6.83 7.04 6.43
CA VAL A 85 -5.87 7.04 5.31
C VAL A 85 -4.96 5.83 5.45
N PHE A 86 -4.84 5.04 4.39
CA PHE A 86 -3.81 4.02 4.26
C PHE A 86 -2.65 4.58 3.45
N ILE A 87 -1.44 4.43 3.99
CA ILE A 87 -0.19 4.77 3.31
C ILE A 87 0.69 3.54 3.22
N SER A 88 1.59 3.53 2.26
CA SER A 88 2.56 2.45 2.09
C SER A 88 3.90 2.88 2.66
N GLU A 89 4.39 2.11 3.63
CA GLU A 89 5.69 2.26 4.27
C GLU A 89 5.97 3.63 4.95
N TYR A 90 7.27 3.89 5.22
CA TYR A 90 7.76 5.13 5.85
C TYR A 90 8.50 5.96 4.80
N ASN A 91 7.79 6.87 4.14
CA ASN A 91 8.29 7.70 3.06
C ASN A 91 7.83 9.17 3.20
N LEU A 92 8.28 10.04 2.30
CA LEU A 92 7.94 11.46 2.34
C LEU A 92 6.44 11.73 2.12
N LEU A 93 5.77 10.92 1.30
CA LEU A 93 4.32 11.01 1.14
C LEU A 93 3.62 10.76 2.48
N GLY A 94 4.02 9.70 3.18
CA GLY A 94 3.50 9.39 4.53
C GLY A 94 3.76 10.51 5.53
N LEU A 95 4.93 11.16 5.48
CA LEU A 95 5.21 12.35 6.31
C LEU A 95 4.28 13.52 6.00
N LEU A 96 3.96 13.79 4.72
CA LEU A 96 2.99 14.82 4.35
C LEU A 96 1.59 14.51 4.90
N VAL A 97 1.15 13.25 4.86
CA VAL A 97 -0.12 12.81 5.46
C VAL A 97 -0.10 13.01 6.98
N CYS A 98 1.01 12.67 7.64
CA CYS A 98 1.18 12.91 9.07
C CYS A 98 1.15 14.41 9.41
N LEU A 99 1.80 15.24 8.62
CA LEU A 99 1.78 16.71 8.77
C LEU A 99 0.35 17.26 8.60
N PHE A 100 -0.38 16.79 7.59
CA PHE A 100 -1.79 17.15 7.40
C PHE A 100 -2.63 16.78 8.64
N LYS A 101 -2.44 15.61 9.22
CA LYS A 101 -3.15 15.22 10.45
C LYS A 101 -2.88 16.19 11.60
N ILE A 102 -1.61 16.56 11.82
CA ILE A 102 -1.23 17.43 12.94
C ILE A 102 -1.80 18.84 12.75
N LEU A 103 -1.67 19.39 11.54
CA LEU A 103 -1.98 20.82 11.29
C LEU A 103 -3.45 21.07 10.93
N VAL A 104 -4.13 20.07 10.33
CA VAL A 104 -5.44 20.29 9.70
C VAL A 104 -6.54 19.40 10.31
N ASN A 105 -6.27 18.10 10.48
CA ASN A 105 -7.29 17.15 10.93
C ASN A 105 -6.73 16.14 11.94
N TRP A 106 -6.62 16.54 13.20
CA TRP A 106 -6.10 15.68 14.27
C TRP A 106 -6.91 14.38 14.52
N ARG A 107 -8.19 14.32 14.07
CA ARG A 107 -9.05 13.14 14.17
C ARG A 107 -8.75 12.08 13.12
N LEU A 108 -8.02 12.42 12.06
CA LEU A 108 -7.67 11.53 10.96
C LEU A 108 -6.93 10.29 11.50
N LYS A 109 -7.41 9.11 11.13
CA LYS A 109 -6.72 7.86 11.42
C LYS A 109 -5.77 7.52 10.28
N ILE A 110 -4.49 7.35 10.58
CA ILE A 110 -3.49 6.98 9.58
C ILE A 110 -3.01 5.57 9.90
N VAL A 111 -3.06 4.70 8.90
CA VAL A 111 -2.58 3.32 8.95
C VAL A 111 -1.50 3.15 7.91
N THR A 112 -0.35 2.62 8.28
CA THR A 112 0.67 2.23 7.30
C THR A 112 0.64 0.72 7.08
N VAL A 113 0.83 0.32 5.82
CA VAL A 113 1.07 -1.08 5.44
C VAL A 113 2.55 -1.20 5.13
N CYS A 114 3.24 -2.05 5.88
CA CYS A 114 4.69 -2.22 5.79
C CYS A 114 5.03 -3.68 5.52
N ASP A 115 5.69 -3.91 4.39
CA ASP A 115 6.11 -5.24 3.94
C ASP A 115 7.53 -5.60 4.40
N ASP A 116 8.20 -4.72 5.17
CA ASP A 116 9.55 -4.97 5.68
C ASP A 116 9.57 -6.19 6.61
N ASN A 117 10.49 -7.10 6.38
CA ASN A 117 10.85 -8.11 7.38
C ASN A 117 11.80 -7.52 8.44
N VAL A 118 12.07 -8.26 9.53
CA VAL A 118 12.91 -7.78 10.64
C VAL A 118 14.29 -7.32 10.16
N LYS A 119 14.96 -8.06 9.26
CA LYS A 119 16.28 -7.69 8.73
C LYS A 119 16.24 -6.39 7.95
N MET A 120 15.24 -6.21 7.09
CA MET A 120 15.04 -4.97 6.33
C MET A 120 14.77 -3.79 7.26
N ALA A 121 13.95 -4.01 8.29
CA ALA A 121 13.63 -2.99 9.28
C ALA A 121 14.85 -2.56 10.10
N GLN A 122 15.72 -3.51 10.49
CA GLN A 122 16.95 -3.27 11.23
C GLN A 122 18.03 -2.61 10.38
N ASN A 123 18.16 -3.01 9.11
CA ASN A 123 19.17 -2.51 8.17
C ASN A 123 18.70 -1.26 7.39
N ALA A 124 17.55 -0.69 7.75
CA ALA A 124 17.06 0.53 7.12
C ALA A 124 18.07 1.68 7.26
N SER A 125 18.18 2.51 6.21
CA SER A 125 19.00 3.72 6.25
C SER A 125 18.62 4.63 7.43
N TRP A 126 19.55 5.44 7.88
CA TRP A 126 19.31 6.38 8.99
C TRP A 126 18.13 7.31 8.72
N VAL A 127 17.95 7.74 7.47
CA VAL A 127 16.80 8.57 7.04
C VAL A 127 15.50 7.80 7.23
N LYS A 128 15.41 6.55 6.75
CA LYS A 128 14.20 5.70 6.91
C LYS A 128 13.92 5.43 8.41
N ARG A 129 14.96 5.27 9.23
CA ARG A 129 14.81 5.10 10.69
C ARG A 129 14.22 6.36 11.35
N ILE A 130 14.70 7.56 10.99
CA ILE A 130 14.15 8.82 11.52
C ILE A 130 12.71 9.00 11.07
N MET A 131 12.41 8.82 9.78
CA MET A 131 11.03 8.91 9.27
C MET A 131 10.10 7.94 10.00
N ARG A 132 10.51 6.69 10.16
CA ARG A 132 9.76 5.68 10.92
C ARG A 132 9.55 6.13 12.38
N TYR A 133 10.58 6.62 13.04
CA TYR A 133 10.49 7.13 14.41
C TYR A 133 9.44 8.23 14.52
N VAL A 134 9.51 9.26 13.69
CA VAL A 134 8.57 10.38 13.69
C VAL A 134 7.15 9.92 13.40
N MET A 135 6.98 9.12 12.35
CA MET A 135 5.66 8.67 11.91
C MET A 135 4.97 7.77 12.94
N LEU A 136 5.69 6.86 13.60
CA LEU A 136 5.14 5.95 14.60
C LEU A 136 4.49 6.66 15.81
N HIS A 137 4.90 7.89 16.11
CA HIS A 137 4.24 8.71 17.13
C HIS A 137 2.88 9.28 16.69
N ILE A 138 2.62 9.33 15.38
CA ILE A 138 1.47 9.98 14.76
C ILE A 138 0.48 8.96 14.20
N LEU A 139 0.99 7.81 13.75
CA LEU A 139 0.20 6.72 13.18
C LEU A 139 -0.78 6.14 14.20
N SER A 140 -1.93 5.71 13.70
CA SER A 140 -2.93 5.00 14.51
C SER A 140 -2.68 3.50 14.56
N ALA A 141 -2.20 2.93 13.44
CA ALA A 141 -1.83 1.52 13.37
C ALA A 141 -0.76 1.27 12.29
N VAL A 142 -0.07 0.15 12.43
CA VAL A 142 0.88 -0.41 11.46
C VAL A 142 0.42 -1.83 11.13
N ILE A 143 0.21 -2.10 9.87
CA ILE A 143 -0.08 -3.44 9.35
C ILE A 143 1.24 -4.03 8.84
N LEU A 144 1.59 -5.21 9.31
CA LEU A 144 2.82 -5.91 9.02
C LEU A 144 2.51 -7.26 8.37
N ALA A 145 3.21 -7.57 7.28
CA ALA A 145 3.00 -8.81 6.53
C ALA A 145 3.74 -10.02 7.15
N ASP A 146 4.67 -9.78 8.08
CA ASP A 146 5.46 -10.82 8.75
C ASP A 146 5.20 -10.80 10.26
N PRO A 147 4.82 -11.94 10.88
CA PRO A 147 4.55 -12.02 12.31
C PRO A 147 5.78 -11.74 13.18
N LYS A 148 6.99 -12.10 12.72
CA LYS A 148 8.24 -11.77 13.42
C LYS A 148 8.51 -10.27 13.44
N SER A 149 8.17 -9.59 12.35
CA SER A 149 8.24 -8.12 12.28
C SER A 149 7.25 -7.50 13.27
N MET A 150 6.04 -8.03 13.39
CA MET A 150 5.05 -7.53 14.37
C MET A 150 5.59 -7.68 15.80
N GLU A 151 6.16 -8.82 16.16
CA GLU A 151 6.77 -9.04 17.46
C GLU A 151 7.93 -8.08 17.72
N TRP A 152 8.82 -7.90 16.74
CA TRP A 152 9.94 -6.97 16.85
C TRP A 152 9.50 -5.52 17.01
N TYR A 153 8.49 -5.06 16.24
CA TYR A 153 7.93 -3.73 16.40
C TYR A 153 7.31 -3.55 17.79
N GLY A 154 6.58 -4.54 18.29
CA GLY A 154 5.94 -4.49 19.61
C GLY A 154 6.93 -4.46 20.77
N THR A 155 8.06 -5.16 20.66
CA THR A 155 9.07 -5.28 21.72
C THR A 155 10.14 -4.20 21.65
N SER A 156 10.66 -3.92 20.43
CA SER A 156 11.82 -3.03 20.23
C SER A 156 11.42 -1.58 19.97
N LEU A 157 10.20 -1.35 19.43
CA LEU A 157 9.72 -0.02 19.07
C LEU A 157 8.41 0.29 19.85
N LYS A 158 8.49 0.46 21.15
CA LYS A 158 7.36 0.68 22.07
C LYS A 158 6.60 1.99 21.83
N TYR A 159 5.95 2.12 20.66
CA TYR A 159 5.15 3.31 20.32
C TYR A 159 3.66 3.12 20.55
N LYS A 160 2.91 4.23 20.50
CA LYS A 160 1.44 4.26 20.68
C LYS A 160 0.66 3.61 19.54
N ALA A 161 1.27 3.41 18.36
CA ALA A 161 0.63 2.78 17.23
C ALA A 161 0.25 1.33 17.55
N LYS A 162 -0.93 0.91 17.11
CA LYS A 162 -1.33 -0.50 17.19
C LYS A 162 -0.62 -1.29 16.09
N TYR A 163 -0.04 -2.43 16.44
CA TYR A 163 0.56 -3.33 15.46
C TYR A 163 -0.41 -4.45 15.15
N CYS A 164 -0.65 -4.68 13.86
CA CYS A 164 -1.55 -5.70 13.36
C CYS A 164 -0.80 -6.57 12.36
N TYR A 165 -0.92 -7.89 12.49
CA TYR A 165 -0.46 -8.83 11.49
C TYR A 165 -1.53 -8.99 10.41
N PHE A 166 -1.15 -8.83 9.16
CA PHE A 166 -1.99 -9.14 8.01
C PHE A 166 -1.09 -9.70 6.90
N PRO A 167 -1.18 -11.00 6.60
CA PRO A 167 -0.38 -11.62 5.58
C PRO A 167 -0.73 -11.08 4.19
N ILE A 168 0.22 -11.17 3.26
CA ILE A 168 -0.08 -10.97 1.85
C ILE A 168 -0.94 -12.14 1.39
N ILE A 169 -2.22 -11.88 1.10
CA ILE A 169 -3.16 -12.88 0.62
C ILE A 169 -3.35 -12.66 -0.88
N GLN A 170 -3.22 -13.73 -1.63
CA GLN A 170 -3.53 -13.74 -3.07
C GLN A 170 -4.56 -14.85 -3.30
N SER A 171 -5.65 -14.55 -4.01
CA SER A 171 -6.65 -15.56 -4.34
C SER A 171 -6.09 -16.54 -5.35
N ASP A 172 -6.52 -17.79 -5.24
CA ASP A 172 -6.21 -18.86 -6.20
C ASP A 172 -6.78 -18.58 -7.60
N ALA A 173 -7.78 -17.73 -7.73
CA ALA A 173 -8.52 -17.53 -8.97
C ALA A 173 -7.60 -17.07 -10.11
N ILE A 174 -6.79 -16.04 -9.89
CA ILE A 174 -5.82 -15.52 -10.88
C ILE A 174 -4.74 -16.57 -11.19
N PHE A 175 -4.34 -17.35 -10.19
CA PHE A 175 -3.32 -18.40 -10.35
C PHE A 175 -3.87 -19.58 -11.16
N ARG A 176 -5.09 -20.03 -10.87
CA ARG A 176 -5.77 -21.13 -11.58
C ARG A 176 -6.05 -20.77 -13.03
N GLU A 177 -6.40 -19.54 -13.32
CA GLU A 177 -6.61 -19.07 -14.70
C GLU A 177 -5.31 -19.10 -15.50
N ARG A 178 -4.19 -18.66 -14.90
CA ARG A 178 -2.86 -18.74 -15.52
C ARG A 178 -2.41 -20.19 -15.76
N LEU A 179 -2.68 -21.09 -14.81
CA LEU A 179 -2.38 -22.51 -14.97
C LEU A 179 -3.22 -23.15 -16.09
N LYS A 180 -4.50 -22.80 -16.23
CA LYS A 180 -5.33 -23.27 -17.36
C LYS A 180 -4.78 -22.77 -18.70
N GLN A 181 -4.35 -21.53 -18.79
CA GLN A 181 -3.72 -20.98 -20.00
C GLN A 181 -2.39 -21.68 -20.31
N ALA A 182 -1.53 -21.90 -19.30
CA ALA A 182 -0.26 -22.61 -19.47
C ALA A 182 -0.49 -24.07 -19.88
N SER A 183 -1.48 -24.78 -19.30
CA SER A 183 -1.80 -26.15 -19.68
C SER A 183 -2.37 -26.25 -21.11
N SER A 184 -3.08 -25.25 -21.59
CA SER A 184 -3.53 -25.20 -22.99
C SER A 184 -2.35 -25.03 -23.96
N PHE A 185 -1.32 -24.26 -23.60
CA PHE A 185 -0.07 -24.16 -24.39
C PHE A 185 0.70 -25.48 -24.43
N ILE A 186 0.81 -26.19 -23.31
CA ILE A 186 1.49 -27.50 -23.24
C ILE A 186 0.76 -28.56 -24.10
N CYS A 187 -0.58 -28.54 -24.14
CA CYS A 187 -1.36 -29.43 -25.01
C CYS A 187 -1.17 -29.17 -26.51
N ILE A 188 -0.82 -27.92 -26.92
CA ILE A 188 -0.54 -27.59 -28.32
C ILE A 188 0.82 -28.18 -28.75
N PHE A 189 1.84 -28.09 -27.89
CA PHE A 189 3.18 -28.63 -28.18
C PHE A 189 3.25 -30.17 -28.14
N ASN A 190 2.37 -30.86 -27.40
CA ASN A 190 2.36 -32.32 -27.33
C ASN A 190 1.53 -32.98 -28.44
N LYS A 191 0.94 -32.23 -29.37
CA LYS A 191 0.21 -32.76 -30.56
C LYS A 191 1.04 -32.84 -31.84
N GLU A 192 2.30 -32.43 -31.80
CA GLU A 192 3.22 -32.42 -32.94
C GLU A 192 4.38 -33.43 -32.78
N VAL A 193 4.17 -34.54 -32.05
CA VAL A 193 5.11 -35.66 -31.99
C VAL A 193 4.38 -36.94 -32.38
#